data_28853ab0e5c59615891f2b29fc20c67f
#
_entry.id   28853ab0e5c59615891f2b29fc20c67f
#
_cell.length_a   1.000
_cell.length_b   1.000
_cell.length_c   1.000
_cell.angle_alpha   90.00
_cell.angle_beta   90.00
_cell.angle_gamma   90.00
#
_symmetry.space_group_name_H-M   'P 1'
#
loop_
_entity.id
_entity.type
_entity.pdbx_description
1 polymer ?
#
loop_
_entity_poly.entity_id
_entity_poly.type
_entity_poly.pdbx_seq_one_letter_code
_entity_poly.pdbx_strand_id
1 'polypeptide(L)'
;PKQQAVNAKPRVIQAEHLDEKPAAWLAERCELIRVGKDDTNFRSELALAEGLIVRSYTPVTDELLDAAKKLRVVARAGVGLDTIDLAACKARGVRVVYTPGANTQAVVELFFALLLDVVRPRVFLHRPIPVLEAWKHARKEMTADRELASMTLGILGLGRIGSRVAEVARCFGMRVIYHDLREIPESKRFGAEPVSREELFAQSDALTIHVDGSPSNRRLIGEAE
;
A
#
# COMPACT_ATOMS: atom_id res chain seq x y z
N PRO A 1 17.08 -5.87 50.79
CA PRO A 1 15.96 -5.51 50.01
C PRO A 1 16.44 -4.92 48.67
N LYS A 2 16.36 -5.75 47.60
CA LYS A 2 16.62 -5.25 46.24
C LYS A 2 15.41 -4.42 45.84
N GLN A 3 15.58 -3.09 45.85
CA GLN A 3 14.63 -2.19 45.21
C GLN A 3 14.46 -2.66 43.75
N GLN A 4 13.27 -3.13 43.43
CA GLN A 4 12.85 -3.29 42.03
C GLN A 4 12.91 -1.89 41.40
N ALA A 5 13.85 -1.68 40.50
CA ALA A 5 13.85 -0.51 39.62
C ALA A 5 12.50 -0.50 38.92
N VAL A 6 11.69 0.51 39.21
CA VAL A 6 10.46 0.78 38.46
C VAL A 6 10.91 0.92 37.02
N ASN A 7 10.62 -0.07 36.18
CA ASN A 7 10.97 -0.04 34.76
C ASN A 7 10.23 1.13 34.15
N ALA A 8 10.95 2.25 33.93
CA ALA A 8 10.40 3.41 33.25
C ALA A 8 9.89 2.94 31.88
N LYS A 9 8.68 3.35 31.52
CA LYS A 9 8.11 3.02 30.21
C LYS A 9 9.07 3.50 29.10
N PRO A 10 9.29 2.71 28.05
CA PRO A 10 10.14 3.15 26.94
C PRO A 10 9.53 4.39 26.26
N ARG A 11 10.38 5.32 25.87
CA ARG A 11 9.96 6.55 25.19
C ARG A 11 9.82 6.32 23.70
N VAL A 12 8.64 6.58 23.15
CA VAL A 12 8.31 6.33 21.75
C VAL A 12 7.77 7.59 21.08
N ILE A 13 8.38 7.99 19.98
CA ILE A 13 7.87 9.10 19.16
C ILE A 13 6.86 8.57 18.15
N GLN A 14 5.70 9.18 18.09
CA GLN A 14 4.76 9.11 17.00
C GLN A 14 4.95 10.33 16.10
N ALA A 15 5.70 10.17 15.00
CA ALA A 15 6.06 11.27 14.10
C ALA A 15 4.95 11.61 13.09
N GLU A 16 4.03 10.69 12.85
CA GLU A 16 2.91 10.86 11.92
C GLU A 16 1.61 10.34 12.54
N HIS A 17 0.48 10.71 11.94
CA HIS A 17 -0.83 10.29 12.42
C HIS A 17 -0.97 8.77 12.50
N LEU A 18 -1.48 8.30 13.61
CA LEU A 18 -1.87 6.91 13.87
C LEU A 18 -3.33 6.91 14.34
N ASP A 19 -4.10 5.89 13.96
CA ASP A 19 -5.47 5.75 14.44
C ASP A 19 -5.51 5.70 15.97
N GLU A 20 -6.58 6.24 16.56
CA GLU A 20 -6.71 6.38 17.99
C GLU A 20 -6.61 5.04 18.75
N LYS A 21 -7.17 3.96 18.20
CA LYS A 21 -7.15 2.65 18.86
C LYS A 21 -5.73 2.08 19.04
N PRO A 22 -4.86 1.99 18.01
CA PRO A 22 -3.47 1.59 18.20
C PRO A 22 -2.65 2.61 18.99
N ALA A 23 -2.91 3.91 18.87
CA ALA A 23 -2.23 4.93 19.63
C ALA A 23 -2.52 4.81 21.13
N ALA A 24 -3.77 4.60 21.52
CA ALA A 24 -4.17 4.36 22.91
C ALA A 24 -3.51 3.09 23.48
N TRP A 25 -3.52 1.99 22.70
CA TRP A 25 -2.86 0.75 23.08
C TRP A 25 -1.35 0.93 23.36
N LEU A 26 -0.67 1.76 22.55
CA LEU A 26 0.74 2.12 22.76
C LEU A 26 0.94 2.98 24.01
N ALA A 27 0.10 4.00 24.22
CA ALA A 27 0.22 4.92 25.34
C ALA A 27 0.07 4.22 26.72
N GLU A 28 -0.64 3.10 26.77
CA GLU A 28 -0.68 2.26 27.97
C GLU A 28 0.68 1.60 28.28
N ARG A 29 1.52 1.34 27.24
CA ARG A 29 2.75 0.51 27.31
C ARG A 29 4.03 1.30 27.20
N CYS A 30 3.99 2.52 26.68
CA CYS A 30 5.12 3.40 26.51
C CYS A 30 4.77 4.85 26.85
N GLU A 31 5.78 5.70 27.02
CA GLU A 31 5.63 7.16 27.01
C GLU A 31 5.53 7.57 25.53
N LEU A 32 4.30 7.75 25.05
CA LEU A 32 4.02 8.10 23.65
C LEU A 32 4.06 9.61 23.45
N ILE A 33 5.06 10.10 22.73
CA ILE A 33 5.27 11.51 22.39
C ILE A 33 4.79 11.75 20.97
N ARG A 34 3.78 12.58 20.80
CA ARG A 34 3.26 12.96 19.48
C ARG A 34 3.97 14.25 19.03
N VAL A 35 4.94 14.09 18.13
CA VAL A 35 5.74 15.21 17.61
C VAL A 35 6.16 14.91 16.16
N GLY A 36 5.79 15.79 15.24
CA GLY A 36 6.09 15.66 13.81
C GLY A 36 7.54 16.07 13.48
N LYS A 37 8.05 15.61 12.35
CA LYS A 37 9.42 15.90 11.88
C LYS A 37 9.72 17.40 11.71
N ASP A 38 8.69 18.21 11.48
CA ASP A 38 8.78 19.66 11.26
C ASP A 38 8.62 20.47 12.56
N ASP A 39 8.33 19.82 13.70
CA ASP A 39 8.21 20.48 14.99
C ASP A 39 9.58 20.83 15.56
N THR A 40 9.69 21.98 16.22
CA THR A 40 10.94 22.52 16.76
C THR A 40 11.60 21.61 17.80
N ASN A 41 10.81 20.83 18.53
CA ASN A 41 11.25 19.90 19.56
C ASN A 41 11.50 18.47 19.06
N PHE A 42 11.25 18.19 17.76
CA PHE A 42 11.39 16.82 17.23
C PHE A 42 12.79 16.23 17.47
N ARG A 43 13.85 16.99 17.19
CA ARG A 43 15.24 16.50 17.36
C ARG A 43 15.60 16.26 18.82
N SER A 44 15.14 17.09 19.74
CA SER A 44 15.40 16.90 21.17
C SER A 44 14.66 15.69 21.73
N GLU A 45 13.42 15.47 21.30
CA GLU A 45 12.65 14.28 21.65
C GLU A 45 13.25 13.01 21.07
N LEU A 46 13.69 13.06 19.80
CA LEU A 46 14.31 11.96 19.09
C LEU A 46 15.59 11.46 19.78
N ALA A 47 16.41 12.37 20.32
CA ALA A 47 17.62 12.02 21.03
C ALA A 47 17.38 11.18 22.31
N LEU A 48 16.17 11.25 22.86
CA LEU A 48 15.76 10.51 24.06
C LEU A 48 14.93 9.27 23.74
N ALA A 49 14.47 9.11 22.49
CA ALA A 49 13.54 8.07 22.09
C ALA A 49 14.20 6.70 21.92
N GLU A 50 13.52 5.66 22.36
CA GLU A 50 13.88 4.26 22.12
C GLU A 50 13.09 3.66 20.95
N GLY A 51 11.95 4.27 20.57
CA GLY A 51 11.13 3.89 19.44
C GLY A 51 10.68 5.08 18.62
N LEU A 52 10.59 4.91 17.28
CA LEU A 52 10.10 5.90 16.35
C LEU A 52 9.03 5.27 15.45
N ILE A 53 7.84 5.87 15.43
CA ILE A 53 6.73 5.46 14.56
C ILE A 53 6.62 6.46 13.42
N VAL A 54 6.72 5.95 12.19
CA VAL A 54 6.62 6.71 10.94
C VAL A 54 5.57 6.10 10.01
N ARG A 55 5.17 6.85 8.98
CA ARG A 55 4.34 6.35 7.88
C ARG A 55 4.97 6.66 6.52
N SER A 56 4.58 7.75 5.88
CA SER A 56 4.91 8.04 4.48
C SER A 56 5.81 9.27 4.30
N TYR A 57 5.82 10.19 5.25
CA TYR A 57 6.39 11.52 5.08
C TYR A 57 7.64 11.81 5.92
N THR A 58 7.95 10.95 6.89
CA THR A 58 9.14 11.08 7.74
C THR A 58 10.22 10.13 7.24
N PRO A 59 11.23 10.64 6.51
CA PRO A 59 12.33 9.80 6.05
C PRO A 59 13.25 9.44 7.24
N VAL A 60 13.56 8.17 7.35
CA VAL A 60 14.52 7.66 8.35
C VAL A 60 15.87 7.52 7.64
N THR A 61 16.60 8.62 7.63
CA THR A 61 17.92 8.72 7.01
C THR A 61 19.05 8.40 7.99
N ASP A 62 20.25 8.23 7.48
CA ASP A 62 21.48 8.10 8.28
C ASP A 62 21.64 9.27 9.26
N GLU A 63 21.41 10.52 8.78
CA GLU A 63 21.48 11.74 9.61
C GLU A 63 20.42 11.73 10.75
N LEU A 64 19.20 11.28 10.47
CA LEU A 64 18.17 11.16 11.51
C LEU A 64 18.60 10.16 12.58
N LEU A 65 19.14 9.01 12.15
CA LEU A 65 19.61 7.96 13.06
C LEU A 65 20.79 8.42 13.89
N ASP A 66 21.63 9.31 13.37
CA ASP A 66 22.74 9.91 14.12
C ASP A 66 22.25 10.79 15.28
N ALA A 67 21.12 11.45 15.15
CA ALA A 67 20.49 12.21 16.22
C ALA A 67 19.79 11.30 17.25
N ALA A 68 19.46 10.06 16.88
CA ALA A 68 18.64 9.13 17.66
C ALA A 68 19.45 8.04 18.38
N LYS A 69 20.42 8.42 19.21
CA LYS A 69 21.41 7.49 19.80
C LYS A 69 20.82 6.40 20.70
N LYS A 70 19.60 6.57 21.22
CA LYS A 70 18.91 5.58 22.05
C LYS A 70 17.91 4.71 21.28
N LEU A 71 17.76 4.98 19.97
CA LEU A 71 16.74 4.32 19.16
C LEU A 71 17.05 2.82 19.00
N ARG A 72 16.06 2.01 19.27
CA ARG A 72 16.12 0.52 19.19
C ARG A 72 15.20 -0.04 18.12
N VAL A 73 14.14 0.71 17.80
CA VAL A 73 13.13 0.26 16.83
C VAL A 73 12.55 1.43 16.05
N VAL A 74 12.43 1.23 14.73
CA VAL A 74 11.61 2.05 13.84
C VAL A 74 10.41 1.21 13.44
N ALA A 75 9.20 1.71 13.70
CA ALA A 75 7.96 1.07 13.33
C ALA A 75 7.29 1.85 12.20
N ARG A 76 7.14 1.22 11.02
CA ARG A 76 6.40 1.82 9.93
C ARG A 76 4.95 1.34 9.92
N ALA A 77 4.01 2.25 10.17
CA ALA A 77 2.59 1.98 9.97
C ALA A 77 2.24 2.03 8.47
N GLY A 78 2.69 1.01 7.72
CA GLY A 78 2.55 0.91 6.28
C GLY A 78 3.34 -0.26 5.71
N VAL A 79 3.32 -0.43 4.39
CA VAL A 79 3.89 -1.61 3.70
C VAL A 79 5.26 -1.34 3.08
N GLY A 80 5.44 -0.23 2.33
CA GLY A 80 6.69 0.09 1.67
C GLY A 80 7.76 0.54 2.69
N LEU A 81 9.03 0.37 2.39
CA LEU A 81 10.16 0.76 3.24
C LEU A 81 11.07 1.78 2.55
N ASP A 82 10.58 2.39 1.47
CA ASP A 82 11.35 3.25 0.56
C ASP A 82 11.89 4.52 1.25
N THR A 83 11.24 4.95 2.33
CA THR A 83 11.64 6.12 3.12
C THR A 83 12.54 5.78 4.31
N ILE A 84 12.95 4.51 4.46
CA ILE A 84 13.77 4.05 5.60
C ILE A 84 15.08 3.50 5.07
N ASP A 85 16.19 4.07 5.53
CA ASP A 85 17.52 3.52 5.27
C ASP A 85 17.74 2.26 6.11
N LEU A 86 17.42 1.12 5.50
CA LEU A 86 17.55 -0.19 6.14
C LEU A 86 18.99 -0.55 6.46
N ALA A 87 19.95 -0.11 5.64
CA ALA A 87 21.36 -0.38 5.85
C ALA A 87 21.87 0.39 7.06
N ALA A 88 21.55 1.69 7.15
CA ALA A 88 21.90 2.53 8.29
C ALA A 88 21.24 2.05 9.60
N CYS A 89 19.98 1.63 9.56
CA CYS A 89 19.29 1.00 10.71
C CYS A 89 20.02 -0.26 11.17
N LYS A 90 20.35 -1.15 10.24
CA LYS A 90 21.07 -2.40 10.54
C LYS A 90 22.44 -2.16 11.14
N ALA A 91 23.21 -1.21 10.59
CA ALA A 91 24.54 -0.85 11.09
C ALA A 91 24.52 -0.35 12.55
N ARG A 92 23.41 0.27 12.98
CA ARG A 92 23.20 0.77 14.35
C ARG A 92 22.44 -0.20 15.27
N GLY A 93 22.10 -1.39 14.79
CA GLY A 93 21.31 -2.35 15.56
C GLY A 93 19.86 -1.93 15.77
N VAL A 94 19.33 -0.97 15.01
CA VAL A 94 17.97 -0.51 15.05
C VAL A 94 17.08 -1.48 14.27
N ARG A 95 16.10 -2.08 14.95
CA ARG A 95 15.15 -2.98 14.32
C ARG A 95 14.10 -2.19 13.53
N VAL A 96 13.84 -2.61 12.30
CA VAL A 96 12.72 -2.06 11.52
C VAL A 96 11.56 -3.06 11.54
N VAL A 97 10.38 -2.60 11.93
CA VAL A 97 9.11 -3.35 11.89
C VAL A 97 8.11 -2.59 11.04
N TYR A 98 7.24 -3.32 10.33
CA TYR A 98 6.26 -2.72 9.44
C TYR A 98 5.01 -3.61 9.37
N THR A 99 3.95 -3.17 8.68
CA THR A 99 2.68 -3.88 8.60
C THR A 99 2.46 -4.47 7.21
N PRO A 100 3.14 -5.58 6.85
CA PRO A 100 3.00 -6.19 5.53
C PRO A 100 1.57 -6.68 5.30
N GLY A 101 0.96 -6.24 4.20
CA GLY A 101 -0.38 -6.69 3.80
C GLY A 101 -1.55 -5.92 4.41
N ALA A 102 -1.32 -4.98 5.32
CA ALA A 102 -2.40 -4.24 5.99
C ALA A 102 -3.33 -3.46 5.03
N ASN A 103 -2.80 -3.02 3.88
CA ASN A 103 -3.57 -2.29 2.87
C ASN A 103 -3.94 -3.15 1.64
N THR A 104 -3.63 -4.44 1.63
CA THR A 104 -3.83 -5.30 0.44
C THR A 104 -5.27 -5.22 -0.05
N GLN A 105 -6.23 -5.45 0.83
CA GLN A 105 -7.64 -5.43 0.49
C GLN A 105 -8.11 -4.05 0.01
N ALA A 106 -7.68 -2.97 0.67
CA ALA A 106 -8.05 -1.61 0.27
C ALA A 106 -7.55 -1.24 -1.13
N VAL A 107 -6.34 -1.69 -1.50
CA VAL A 107 -5.81 -1.48 -2.87
C VAL A 107 -6.60 -2.27 -3.90
N VAL A 108 -6.97 -3.51 -3.59
CA VAL A 108 -7.81 -4.36 -4.47
C VAL A 108 -9.17 -3.70 -4.70
N GLU A 109 -9.82 -3.24 -3.64
CA GLU A 109 -11.12 -2.56 -3.72
C GLU A 109 -11.05 -1.29 -4.56
N LEU A 110 -10.02 -0.46 -4.35
CA LEU A 110 -9.80 0.74 -5.15
C LEU A 110 -9.59 0.40 -6.63
N PHE A 111 -8.77 -0.62 -6.94
CA PHE A 111 -8.53 -1.05 -8.31
C PHE A 111 -9.85 -1.42 -9.00
N PHE A 112 -10.67 -2.28 -8.39
CA PHE A 112 -11.94 -2.69 -9.00
C PHE A 112 -12.97 -1.56 -9.05
N ALA A 113 -12.97 -0.64 -8.08
CA ALA A 113 -13.82 0.54 -8.13
C ALA A 113 -13.48 1.39 -9.37
N LEU A 114 -12.18 1.67 -9.60
CA LEU A 114 -11.72 2.43 -10.76
C LEU A 114 -11.98 1.69 -12.08
N LEU A 115 -11.70 0.39 -12.14
CA LEU A 115 -11.96 -0.42 -13.33
C LEU A 115 -13.45 -0.42 -13.69
N LEU A 116 -14.32 -0.61 -12.73
CA LEU A 116 -15.76 -0.59 -12.93
C LEU A 116 -16.27 0.80 -13.36
N ASP A 117 -15.72 1.88 -12.82
CA ASP A 117 -16.08 3.24 -13.23
C ASP A 117 -15.70 3.52 -14.69
N VAL A 118 -14.59 2.95 -15.17
CA VAL A 118 -14.17 3.07 -16.59
C VAL A 118 -15.02 2.21 -17.51
N VAL A 119 -15.27 0.94 -17.14
CA VAL A 119 -15.98 -0.01 -18.00
C VAL A 119 -17.50 0.19 -17.94
N ARG A 120 -18.01 0.65 -16.80
CA ARG A 120 -19.45 0.90 -16.55
C ARG A 120 -19.64 2.29 -15.95
N PRO A 121 -19.61 3.36 -16.76
CA PRO A 121 -19.80 4.73 -16.28
C PRO A 121 -21.10 4.85 -15.49
N ARG A 122 -21.01 5.41 -14.30
CA ARG A 122 -22.18 5.60 -13.43
C ARG A 122 -22.84 6.95 -13.73
N VAL A 123 -24.12 6.92 -14.06
CA VAL A 123 -24.93 8.14 -14.19
C VAL A 123 -25.61 8.40 -12.86
N PHE A 124 -25.30 9.54 -12.24
CA PHE A 124 -25.92 9.97 -10.98
C PHE A 124 -27.18 10.78 -11.28
N LEU A 125 -28.34 10.23 -10.97
CA LEU A 125 -29.63 10.90 -11.15
C LEU A 125 -29.96 11.70 -9.88
N HIS A 126 -29.76 13.01 -9.92
CA HIS A 126 -30.05 13.91 -8.79
C HIS A 126 -31.53 14.17 -8.54
N ARG A 127 -32.41 13.79 -9.47
CA ARG A 127 -33.88 13.91 -9.39
C ARG A 127 -34.53 12.76 -10.14
N PRO A 128 -35.79 12.41 -9.80
CA PRO A 128 -36.56 11.45 -10.57
C PRO A 128 -36.68 11.90 -12.04
N ILE A 129 -36.58 10.95 -12.97
CA ILE A 129 -36.82 11.21 -14.39
C ILE A 129 -38.28 10.86 -14.67
N PRO A 130 -39.18 11.85 -14.79
CA PRO A 130 -40.61 11.59 -14.93
C PRO A 130 -41.03 11.23 -16.36
N VAL A 131 -40.12 11.42 -17.33
CA VAL A 131 -40.42 11.23 -18.75
C VAL A 131 -39.68 10.01 -19.29
N LEU A 132 -40.42 9.08 -19.91
CA LEU A 132 -39.88 7.82 -20.44
C LEU A 132 -38.74 8.02 -21.43
N GLU A 133 -38.82 9.02 -22.30
CA GLU A 133 -37.76 9.29 -23.29
C GLU A 133 -36.45 9.75 -22.62
N ALA A 134 -36.53 10.58 -21.59
CA ALA A 134 -35.35 11.00 -20.82
C ALA A 134 -34.73 9.78 -20.07
N TRP A 135 -35.56 8.87 -19.57
CA TRP A 135 -35.10 7.63 -18.98
C TRP A 135 -34.39 6.74 -20.01
N LYS A 136 -34.95 6.56 -21.20
CA LYS A 136 -34.32 5.76 -22.26
C LYS A 136 -32.95 6.33 -22.66
N HIS A 137 -32.84 7.66 -22.72
CA HIS A 137 -31.57 8.33 -23.00
C HIS A 137 -30.53 8.06 -21.89
N ALA A 138 -30.89 8.34 -20.64
CA ALA A 138 -30.01 8.09 -19.50
C ALA A 138 -29.59 6.61 -19.40
N ARG A 139 -30.53 5.69 -19.66
CA ARG A 139 -30.24 4.24 -19.67
C ARG A 139 -29.23 3.87 -20.76
N LYS A 140 -29.28 4.50 -21.93
CA LYS A 140 -28.31 4.24 -22.99
C LYS A 140 -26.89 4.65 -22.57
N GLU A 141 -26.74 5.77 -21.88
CA GLU A 141 -25.45 6.22 -21.33
C GLU A 141 -24.91 5.27 -20.24
N MET A 142 -25.79 4.59 -19.50
CA MET A 142 -25.39 3.59 -18.50
C MET A 142 -25.03 2.22 -19.10
N THR A 143 -25.24 2.01 -20.40
CA THR A 143 -24.95 0.72 -21.05
C THR A 143 -23.48 0.67 -21.40
N ALA A 144 -22.77 -0.32 -20.87
CA ALA A 144 -21.37 -0.56 -21.24
C ALA A 144 -21.29 -1.34 -22.55
N ASP A 145 -20.28 -1.01 -23.36
CA ASP A 145 -20.01 -1.72 -24.61
C ASP A 145 -19.34 -3.08 -24.38
N ARG A 146 -18.74 -3.28 -23.20
CA ARG A 146 -17.99 -4.49 -22.84
C ARG A 146 -18.35 -4.97 -21.43
N GLU A 147 -18.26 -6.26 -21.22
CA GLU A 147 -18.35 -6.90 -19.90
C GLU A 147 -16.95 -7.28 -19.41
N LEU A 148 -16.72 -7.25 -18.10
CA LEU A 148 -15.43 -7.66 -17.52
C LEU A 148 -15.07 -9.09 -17.92
N ALA A 149 -16.06 -9.98 -18.05
CA ALA A 149 -15.84 -11.36 -18.47
C ALA A 149 -15.27 -11.51 -19.88
N SER A 150 -15.41 -10.51 -20.75
CA SER A 150 -14.82 -10.49 -22.09
C SER A 150 -13.43 -9.85 -22.14
N MET A 151 -12.92 -9.37 -20.99
CA MET A 151 -11.65 -8.64 -20.93
C MET A 151 -10.52 -9.50 -20.35
N THR A 152 -9.31 -9.22 -20.81
CA THR A 152 -8.08 -9.76 -20.25
C THR A 152 -7.47 -8.75 -19.30
N LEU A 153 -7.30 -9.14 -18.04
CA LEU A 153 -6.57 -8.36 -17.04
C LEU A 153 -5.11 -8.78 -17.01
N GLY A 154 -4.21 -7.84 -17.30
CA GLY A 154 -2.79 -7.98 -17.11
C GLY A 154 -2.34 -7.53 -15.73
N ILE A 155 -1.49 -8.31 -15.08
CA ILE A 155 -0.93 -7.99 -13.76
C ILE A 155 0.59 -7.97 -13.85
N LEU A 156 1.20 -6.81 -13.67
CA LEU A 156 2.65 -6.68 -13.56
C LEU A 156 3.05 -6.74 -12.08
N GLY A 157 3.61 -7.90 -11.68
CA GLY A 157 3.95 -8.20 -10.28
C GLY A 157 2.85 -8.99 -9.56
N LEU A 158 2.99 -10.32 -9.47
CA LEU A 158 2.03 -11.20 -8.79
C LEU A 158 2.41 -11.42 -7.32
N GLY A 159 2.65 -10.32 -6.60
CA GLY A 159 2.87 -10.30 -5.15
C GLY A 159 1.56 -10.41 -4.36
N ARG A 160 1.56 -9.97 -3.09
CA ARG A 160 0.36 -10.01 -2.23
C ARG A 160 -0.87 -9.32 -2.82
N ILE A 161 -0.68 -8.13 -3.38
CA ILE A 161 -1.78 -7.37 -4.00
C ILE A 161 -2.16 -8.02 -5.33
N GLY A 162 -1.19 -8.25 -6.22
CA GLY A 162 -1.45 -8.84 -7.54
C GLY A 162 -2.17 -10.19 -7.48
N SER A 163 -1.77 -11.08 -6.56
CA SER A 163 -2.45 -12.36 -6.34
C SER A 163 -3.90 -12.19 -5.89
N ARG A 164 -4.17 -11.22 -4.99
CA ARG A 164 -5.53 -10.95 -4.53
C ARG A 164 -6.39 -10.29 -5.61
N VAL A 165 -5.79 -9.43 -6.44
CA VAL A 165 -6.45 -8.89 -7.65
C VAL A 165 -6.80 -10.01 -8.62
N ALA A 166 -5.88 -10.95 -8.89
CA ALA A 166 -6.12 -12.10 -9.74
C ALA A 166 -7.32 -12.94 -9.24
N GLU A 167 -7.35 -13.24 -7.95
CA GLU A 167 -8.44 -13.99 -7.32
C GLU A 167 -9.79 -13.31 -7.53
N VAL A 168 -9.90 -12.01 -7.29
CA VAL A 168 -11.16 -11.26 -7.45
C VAL A 168 -11.53 -11.11 -8.93
N ALA A 169 -10.56 -10.86 -9.82
CA ALA A 169 -10.81 -10.76 -11.27
C ALA A 169 -11.42 -12.05 -11.84
N ARG A 170 -10.97 -13.20 -11.35
CA ARG A 170 -11.56 -14.50 -11.72
C ARG A 170 -13.02 -14.63 -11.30
N CYS A 171 -13.42 -14.03 -10.18
CA CYS A 171 -14.83 -14.00 -9.78
C CYS A 171 -15.72 -13.17 -10.74
N PHE A 172 -15.14 -12.18 -11.43
CA PHE A 172 -15.80 -11.45 -12.52
C PHE A 172 -15.75 -12.18 -13.88
N GLY A 173 -15.15 -13.37 -13.94
CA GLY A 173 -15.03 -14.13 -15.18
C GLY A 173 -13.91 -13.66 -16.11
N MET A 174 -13.06 -12.74 -15.70
CA MET A 174 -11.96 -12.21 -16.51
C MET A 174 -10.92 -13.30 -16.82
N ARG A 175 -10.32 -13.26 -18.01
CA ARG A 175 -9.02 -13.89 -18.24
C ARG A 175 -7.96 -13.08 -17.52
N VAL A 176 -7.08 -13.73 -16.75
CA VAL A 176 -6.00 -13.05 -16.02
C VAL A 176 -4.66 -13.57 -16.48
N ILE A 177 -3.80 -12.68 -16.93
CA ILE A 177 -2.40 -12.94 -17.30
C ILE A 177 -1.48 -12.13 -16.39
N TYR A 178 -0.27 -12.62 -16.14
CA TYR A 178 0.67 -11.88 -15.31
C TYR A 178 2.12 -12.04 -15.79
N HIS A 179 2.93 -11.04 -15.44
CA HIS A 179 4.39 -11.11 -15.50
C HIS A 179 4.99 -10.79 -14.12
N ASP A 180 5.93 -11.61 -13.66
CA ASP A 180 6.72 -11.38 -12.44
C ASP A 180 8.15 -11.88 -12.70
N LEU A 181 9.13 -11.21 -12.07
CA LEU A 181 10.54 -11.63 -12.18
C LEU A 181 10.83 -12.95 -11.44
N ARG A 182 9.95 -13.31 -10.51
CA ARG A 182 10.05 -14.55 -9.73
C ARG A 182 9.12 -15.60 -10.32
N GLU A 183 9.53 -16.83 -10.26
CA GLU A 183 8.62 -17.95 -10.49
C GLU A 183 7.57 -18.02 -9.36
N ILE A 184 6.30 -17.90 -9.73
CA ILE A 184 5.19 -17.96 -8.78
C ILE A 184 4.61 -19.38 -8.78
N PRO A 185 4.55 -20.06 -7.62
CA PRO A 185 3.93 -21.37 -7.51
C PRO A 185 2.46 -21.35 -7.98
N GLU A 186 2.02 -22.38 -8.68
CA GLU A 186 0.66 -22.47 -9.23
C GLU A 186 -0.42 -22.23 -8.18
N SER A 187 -0.25 -22.75 -6.98
CA SER A 187 -1.17 -22.56 -5.85
C SER A 187 -1.35 -21.10 -5.42
N LYS A 188 -0.46 -20.18 -5.85
CA LYS A 188 -0.51 -18.74 -5.56
C LYS A 188 -0.92 -17.89 -6.76
N ARG A 189 -1.17 -18.50 -7.92
CA ARG A 189 -1.54 -17.78 -9.15
C ARG A 189 -3.04 -17.47 -9.23
N PHE A 190 -3.87 -18.19 -8.46
CA PHE A 190 -5.33 -18.05 -8.50
C PHE A 190 -5.89 -18.16 -9.92
N GLY A 191 -5.30 -19.01 -10.75
CA GLY A 191 -5.67 -19.23 -12.15
C GLY A 191 -5.17 -18.16 -13.13
N ALA A 192 -4.26 -17.27 -12.72
CA ALA A 192 -3.58 -16.37 -13.63
C ALA A 192 -2.51 -17.12 -14.42
N GLU A 193 -2.42 -16.81 -15.71
CA GLU A 193 -1.48 -17.43 -16.66
C GLU A 193 -0.17 -16.63 -16.72
N PRO A 194 1.01 -17.25 -16.57
CA PRO A 194 2.29 -16.57 -16.73
C PRO A 194 2.55 -16.26 -18.21
N VAL A 195 2.98 -15.04 -18.50
CA VAL A 195 3.34 -14.61 -19.85
C VAL A 195 4.63 -13.78 -19.83
N SER A 196 5.24 -13.57 -20.99
CA SER A 196 6.34 -12.62 -21.17
C SER A 196 5.85 -11.19 -20.89
N ARG A 197 6.78 -10.26 -20.67
CA ARG A 197 6.43 -8.85 -20.48
C ARG A 197 5.75 -8.27 -21.73
N GLU A 198 6.27 -8.59 -22.89
CA GLU A 198 5.75 -8.18 -24.18
C GLU A 198 4.32 -8.69 -24.41
N GLU A 199 4.08 -9.97 -24.12
CA GLU A 199 2.75 -10.56 -24.21
C GLU A 199 1.78 -9.93 -23.21
N LEU A 200 2.25 -9.56 -21.99
CA LEU A 200 1.43 -8.90 -21.01
C LEU A 200 0.86 -7.59 -21.57
N PHE A 201 1.69 -6.74 -22.15
CA PHE A 201 1.25 -5.48 -22.75
C PHE A 201 0.37 -5.69 -23.97
N ALA A 202 0.74 -6.62 -24.85
CA ALA A 202 0.02 -6.86 -26.10
C ALA A 202 -1.38 -7.47 -25.92
N GLN A 203 -1.60 -8.25 -24.85
CA GLN A 203 -2.84 -9.00 -24.65
C GLN A 203 -3.77 -8.40 -23.59
N SER A 204 -3.32 -7.38 -22.84
CA SER A 204 -4.13 -6.80 -21.76
C SER A 204 -5.12 -5.78 -22.29
N ASP A 205 -6.40 -5.92 -21.94
CA ASP A 205 -7.41 -4.86 -22.10
C ASP A 205 -7.33 -3.85 -20.94
N ALA A 206 -6.91 -4.31 -19.77
CA ALA A 206 -6.62 -3.50 -18.60
C ALA A 206 -5.34 -4.01 -17.93
N LEU A 207 -4.48 -3.09 -17.48
CA LEU A 207 -3.21 -3.42 -16.82
C LEU A 207 -3.18 -2.85 -15.41
N THR A 208 -2.74 -3.65 -14.47
CA THR A 208 -2.47 -3.19 -13.09
C THR A 208 -1.05 -3.52 -12.67
N ILE A 209 -0.41 -2.57 -11.95
CA ILE A 209 1.01 -2.63 -11.62
C ILE A 209 1.16 -2.74 -10.11
N HIS A 210 1.80 -3.82 -9.65
CA HIS A 210 1.99 -4.12 -8.23
C HIS A 210 3.45 -4.50 -7.92
N VAL A 211 4.39 -3.87 -8.60
CA VAL A 211 5.82 -3.98 -8.30
C VAL A 211 6.22 -3.02 -7.17
N ASP A 212 7.37 -3.25 -6.56
CA ASP A 212 7.90 -2.37 -5.53
C ASP A 212 8.53 -1.09 -6.10
N GLY A 213 8.83 -0.11 -5.23
CA GLY A 213 9.46 1.16 -5.57
C GLY A 213 11.00 1.09 -5.73
N SER A 214 11.56 -0.09 -5.99
CA SER A 214 13.02 -0.25 -6.14
C SER A 214 13.57 0.57 -7.31
N PRO A 215 14.85 0.98 -7.28
CA PRO A 215 15.49 1.73 -8.38
C PRO A 215 15.42 1.00 -9.72
N SER A 216 15.41 -0.33 -9.74
CA SER A 216 15.29 -1.15 -10.94
C SER A 216 13.91 -1.01 -11.62
N ASN A 217 12.89 -0.60 -10.89
CA ASN A 217 11.53 -0.40 -11.40
C ASN A 217 11.26 1.06 -11.80
N ARG A 218 12.25 1.95 -11.75
CA ARG A 218 12.09 3.32 -12.24
C ARG A 218 11.92 3.32 -13.76
N ARG A 219 10.89 4.04 -14.23
CA ARG A 219 10.53 4.11 -15.67
C ARG A 219 10.29 2.71 -16.28
N LEU A 220 9.72 1.80 -15.49
CA LEU A 220 9.42 0.45 -15.92
C LEU A 220 8.41 0.44 -17.09
N ILE A 221 7.55 1.44 -17.15
CA ILE A 221 6.62 1.69 -18.23
C ILE A 221 6.97 3.04 -18.85
N GLY A 222 7.09 3.07 -20.14
CA GLY A 222 7.43 4.23 -20.94
C GLY A 222 6.50 4.37 -22.14
N GLU A 223 6.94 5.11 -23.15
CA GLU A 223 6.17 5.38 -24.36
C GLU A 223 6.08 4.14 -25.30
N ALA A 224 6.96 3.17 -25.11
CA ALA A 224 7.02 1.96 -25.96
C ALA A 224 6.06 0.85 -25.51
N GLU A 225 5.58 0.90 -24.27
CA GLU A 225 4.60 -0.01 -23.69
C GLU A 225 3.18 0.51 -23.90
#